data_3cdf7f8e3c8ed4b9534be880a888b8f1
#
_entry.id   3cdf7f8e3c8ed4b9534be880a888b8f1
#
_cell.length_a   1.000
_cell.length_b   1.000
_cell.length_c   1.000
_cell.angle_alpha   90.00
_cell.angle_beta   90.00
_cell.angle_gamma   90.00
#
_symmetry.space_group_name_H-M   'P 1'
#
loop_
_entity.id
_entity.type
_entity.pdbx_description
1 polymer ?
#
loop_
_entity_poly.entity_id
_entity_poly.type
_entity_poly.pdbx_seq_one_letter_code
_entity_poly.pdbx_strand_id
1 'polypeptide(L)'
;MRFGFLFNEVLTGLRRNVTMTAAMILTTAISIGLFGGGLLVVRLADNSREIYLDRVETQVFLTDDISANDATCASGPCKALRDKIDARQDVKSVRFVNRQDAYNDAIKKFPEFKDVAGKESFPASFIVKLNNPEQHAEFDAAMQGQPGVRSILNEKDLIDRLFAVLDGLRNAAFAVALVQAVGAILLIANMVQVAAYTRRTEIGIMRLVGASRWYTQLPFLLEAMLAAAI
;
A
#
# COMPACT_ATOMS: atom_id res chain seq x y z
N MET A 1 -26.53 -39.84 7.89
CA MET A 1 -27.34 -38.63 7.65
C MET A 1 -27.42 -38.39 6.16
N ARG A 2 -28.60 -38.14 5.61
CA ARG A 2 -28.74 -37.81 4.18
C ARG A 2 -28.33 -36.34 4.00
N PHE A 3 -27.22 -36.08 3.36
CA PHE A 3 -26.72 -34.71 3.01
C PHE A 3 -27.81 -33.84 2.38
N GLY A 4 -28.70 -34.44 1.59
CA GLY A 4 -29.82 -33.71 0.98
C GLY A 4 -30.85 -33.15 1.94
N PHE A 5 -31.03 -33.78 3.10
CA PHE A 5 -31.93 -33.26 4.14
C PHE A 5 -31.36 -32.00 4.79
N LEU A 6 -30.08 -32.06 5.19
CA LEU A 6 -29.39 -30.91 5.78
C LEU A 6 -29.34 -29.73 4.84
N PHE A 7 -29.05 -29.98 3.56
CA PHE A 7 -28.99 -28.91 2.55
C PHE A 7 -30.36 -28.23 2.33
N ASN A 8 -31.44 -29.02 2.23
CA ASN A 8 -32.78 -28.46 2.12
C ASN A 8 -33.21 -27.67 3.36
N GLU A 9 -32.84 -28.15 4.55
CA GLU A 9 -33.14 -27.46 5.81
C GLU A 9 -32.43 -26.10 5.88
N VAL A 10 -31.16 -26.06 5.53
CA VAL A 10 -30.38 -24.83 5.46
C VAL A 10 -30.94 -23.84 4.42
N LEU A 11 -31.28 -24.33 3.21
CA LEU A 11 -31.87 -23.49 2.17
C LEU A 11 -33.21 -22.88 2.59
N THR A 12 -34.00 -23.65 3.31
CA THR A 12 -35.29 -23.20 3.86
C THR A 12 -35.08 -22.16 4.98
N GLY A 13 -34.05 -22.34 5.82
CA GLY A 13 -33.67 -21.38 6.86
C GLY A 13 -33.25 -20.04 6.28
N LEU A 14 -32.39 -20.05 5.27
CA LEU A 14 -31.92 -18.85 4.56
C LEU A 14 -33.10 -18.08 3.91
N ARG A 15 -34.04 -18.80 3.25
CA ARG A 15 -35.22 -18.19 2.62
C ARG A 15 -36.21 -17.63 3.61
N ARG A 16 -36.33 -18.22 4.79
CA ARG A 16 -37.29 -17.78 5.82
C ARG A 16 -36.88 -16.49 6.51
N ASN A 17 -35.58 -16.14 6.48
CA ASN A 17 -35.03 -14.96 7.13
C ASN A 17 -34.14 -14.14 6.20
N VAL A 18 -34.69 -13.78 5.02
CA VAL A 18 -33.95 -13.15 3.91
C VAL A 18 -33.17 -11.90 4.33
N THR A 19 -33.78 -11.05 5.15
CA THR A 19 -33.15 -9.77 5.57
C THR A 19 -31.88 -10.01 6.39
N MET A 20 -31.95 -10.97 7.32
CA MET A 20 -30.82 -11.32 8.19
C MET A 20 -29.72 -12.04 7.41
N THR A 21 -30.11 -12.94 6.51
CA THR A 21 -29.19 -13.61 5.59
C THR A 21 -28.46 -12.63 4.68
N ALA A 22 -29.21 -11.67 4.09
CA ALA A 22 -28.63 -10.64 3.26
C ALA A 22 -27.64 -9.75 4.05
N ALA A 23 -28.00 -9.36 5.27
CA ALA A 23 -27.09 -8.60 6.13
C ALA A 23 -25.79 -9.37 6.44
N MET A 24 -25.86 -10.66 6.73
CA MET A 24 -24.69 -11.51 6.97
C MET A 24 -23.81 -11.62 5.72
N ILE A 25 -24.39 -11.91 4.56
CA ILE A 25 -23.65 -12.03 3.30
C ILE A 25 -22.94 -10.71 2.99
N LEU A 26 -23.63 -9.59 3.06
CA LEU A 26 -23.05 -8.27 2.79
C LEU A 26 -21.92 -7.94 3.77
N THR A 27 -22.13 -8.14 5.07
CA THR A 27 -21.11 -7.85 6.08
C THR A 27 -19.86 -8.73 5.89
N THR A 28 -20.07 -10.02 5.61
CA THR A 28 -18.96 -10.96 5.40
C THR A 28 -18.21 -10.64 4.10
N ALA A 29 -18.93 -10.38 3.00
CA ALA A 29 -18.35 -10.02 1.71
C ALA A 29 -17.50 -8.74 1.80
N ILE A 30 -18.00 -7.71 2.48
CA ILE A 30 -17.25 -6.46 2.69
C ILE A 30 -16.02 -6.73 3.57
N SER A 31 -16.15 -7.51 4.66
CA SER A 31 -15.02 -7.84 5.53
C SER A 31 -13.91 -8.60 4.81
N ILE A 32 -14.26 -9.62 4.02
CA ILE A 32 -13.31 -10.41 3.23
C ILE A 32 -12.70 -9.54 2.12
N GLY A 33 -13.52 -8.72 1.46
CA GLY A 33 -13.06 -7.80 0.41
C GLY A 33 -12.05 -6.79 0.93
N LEU A 34 -12.30 -6.17 2.10
CA LEU A 34 -11.38 -5.23 2.72
C LEU A 34 -10.10 -5.91 3.22
N PHE A 35 -10.23 -7.08 3.83
CA PHE A 35 -9.07 -7.84 4.28
C PHE A 35 -8.21 -8.32 3.12
N GLY A 36 -8.81 -8.93 2.10
CA GLY A 36 -8.12 -9.39 0.90
C GLY A 36 -7.53 -8.24 0.10
N GLY A 37 -8.28 -7.15 -0.09
CA GLY A 37 -7.80 -5.93 -0.72
C GLY A 37 -6.62 -5.32 0.03
N GLY A 38 -6.68 -5.26 1.36
CA GLY A 38 -5.57 -4.81 2.20
C GLY A 38 -4.30 -5.65 2.01
N LEU A 39 -4.42 -6.98 1.96
CA LEU A 39 -3.29 -7.88 1.69
C LEU A 39 -2.70 -7.70 0.28
N LEU A 40 -3.55 -7.45 -0.73
CA LEU A 40 -3.08 -7.18 -2.09
C LEU A 40 -2.31 -5.86 -2.16
N VAL A 41 -2.79 -4.82 -1.50
CA VAL A 41 -2.09 -3.52 -1.42
C VAL A 41 -0.72 -3.69 -0.77
N VAL A 42 -0.61 -4.47 0.32
CA VAL A 42 0.69 -4.78 0.95
C VAL A 42 1.65 -5.43 -0.04
N ARG A 43 1.22 -6.51 -0.70
CA ARG A 43 2.08 -7.23 -1.66
C ARG A 43 2.48 -6.36 -2.85
N LEU A 44 1.57 -5.55 -3.36
CA LEU A 44 1.87 -4.60 -4.44
C LEU A 44 2.87 -3.54 -3.98
N ALA A 45 2.68 -2.99 -2.78
CA ALA A 45 3.57 -1.99 -2.20
C ALA A 45 4.98 -2.56 -1.98
N ASP A 46 5.11 -3.74 -1.35
CA ASP A 46 6.40 -4.37 -1.09
C ASP A 46 7.16 -4.69 -2.39
N ASN A 47 6.47 -5.28 -3.36
CA ASN A 47 7.06 -5.63 -4.65
C ASN A 47 7.44 -4.39 -5.48
N SER A 48 6.63 -3.33 -5.39
CA SER A 48 6.92 -2.05 -6.05
C SER A 48 8.08 -1.34 -5.37
N ARG A 49 8.15 -1.36 -4.05
CA ARG A 49 9.22 -0.71 -3.27
C ARG A 49 10.61 -1.22 -3.68
N GLU A 50 10.78 -2.54 -3.81
CA GLU A 50 12.05 -3.14 -4.24
C GLU A 50 12.46 -2.67 -5.64
N ILE A 51 11.53 -2.62 -6.58
CA ILE A 51 11.78 -2.14 -7.96
C ILE A 51 12.12 -0.64 -7.98
N TYR A 52 11.42 0.16 -7.17
CA TYR A 52 11.65 1.60 -7.13
C TYR A 52 12.94 1.97 -6.41
N LEU A 53 13.29 1.29 -5.31
CA LEU A 53 14.53 1.53 -4.57
C LEU A 53 15.77 1.33 -5.45
N ASP A 54 15.77 0.36 -6.38
CA ASP A 54 16.90 0.19 -7.31
C ASP A 54 17.01 1.33 -8.34
N ARG A 55 15.95 2.13 -8.52
CA ARG A 55 15.91 3.26 -9.45
C ARG A 55 16.02 4.63 -8.79
N VAL A 56 16.02 4.67 -7.46
CA VAL A 56 16.12 5.93 -6.71
C VAL A 56 17.43 6.61 -7.00
N GLU A 57 17.36 7.87 -7.41
CA GLU A 57 18.49 8.74 -7.64
C GLU A 57 18.38 9.97 -6.74
N THR A 58 19.51 10.45 -6.25
CA THR A 58 19.60 11.75 -5.56
C THR A 58 20.11 12.79 -6.54
N GLN A 59 19.39 13.86 -6.68
CA GLN A 59 19.78 14.97 -7.57
C GLN A 59 20.36 16.11 -6.76
N VAL A 60 21.64 16.39 -6.97
CA VAL A 60 22.37 17.50 -6.36
C VAL A 60 22.40 18.66 -7.34
N PHE A 61 21.56 19.66 -7.12
CA PHE A 61 21.52 20.86 -7.96
C PHE A 61 22.69 21.79 -7.66
N LEU A 62 23.29 22.29 -8.71
CA LEU A 62 24.44 23.19 -8.64
C LEU A 62 23.98 24.65 -8.62
N THR A 63 24.85 25.51 -8.10
CA THR A 63 24.65 26.96 -8.11
C THR A 63 24.51 27.49 -9.52
N ASP A 64 23.85 28.64 -9.66
CA ASP A 64 23.64 29.28 -10.97
C ASP A 64 24.93 29.67 -11.66
N ASP A 65 25.96 30.07 -10.89
CA ASP A 65 27.27 30.40 -11.38
C ASP A 65 27.95 29.20 -12.08
N ILE A 66 27.99 28.05 -11.46
CA ILE A 66 28.50 26.80 -12.05
C ILE A 66 27.67 26.40 -13.28
N SER A 67 26.34 26.47 -13.13
CA SER A 67 25.40 26.07 -14.19
C SER A 67 25.49 26.94 -15.44
N ALA A 68 25.92 28.21 -15.32
CA ALA A 68 26.07 29.14 -16.41
C ALA A 68 27.45 29.05 -17.09
N ASN A 69 28.51 28.85 -16.29
CA ASN A 69 29.90 29.05 -16.75
C ASN A 69 30.68 27.76 -16.98
N ASP A 70 30.22 26.60 -16.45
CA ASP A 70 30.93 25.31 -16.62
C ASP A 70 30.00 24.21 -17.15
N ALA A 71 29.79 24.25 -18.47
CA ALA A 71 28.92 23.27 -19.15
C ALA A 71 29.45 21.82 -19.14
N THR A 72 30.74 21.63 -18.87
CA THR A 72 31.39 20.31 -18.92
C THR A 72 31.86 19.80 -17.58
N CYS A 73 31.72 20.61 -16.53
CA CYS A 73 32.22 20.30 -15.19
C CYS A 73 33.71 19.89 -15.19
N ALA A 74 34.51 20.60 -15.98
CA ALA A 74 35.93 20.26 -16.21
C ALA A 74 36.88 21.00 -15.27
N SER A 75 36.44 22.06 -14.59
CA SER A 75 37.30 22.94 -13.81
C SER A 75 36.62 23.46 -12.55
N GLY A 76 37.43 24.11 -11.67
CA GLY A 76 36.94 24.84 -10.49
C GLY A 76 36.12 24.02 -9.52
N PRO A 77 35.12 24.68 -8.91
CA PRO A 77 34.31 24.06 -7.85
C PRO A 77 33.46 22.87 -8.32
N CYS A 78 33.05 22.84 -9.62
CA CYS A 78 32.28 21.72 -10.17
C CYS A 78 33.08 20.42 -10.14
N LYS A 79 34.30 20.45 -10.66
CA LYS A 79 35.20 19.28 -10.69
C LYS A 79 35.53 18.82 -9.26
N ALA A 80 35.87 19.74 -8.38
CA ALA A 80 36.18 19.41 -6.98
C ALA A 80 34.99 18.73 -6.26
N LEU A 81 33.76 19.19 -6.52
CA LEU A 81 32.56 18.58 -5.98
C LEU A 81 32.31 17.19 -6.56
N ARG A 82 32.48 17.03 -7.88
CA ARG A 82 32.38 15.73 -8.56
C ARG A 82 33.37 14.73 -7.99
N ASP A 83 34.65 15.10 -7.90
CA ASP A 83 35.71 14.23 -7.36
C ASP A 83 35.42 13.83 -5.91
N LYS A 84 34.83 14.75 -5.13
CA LYS A 84 34.39 14.48 -3.75
C LYS A 84 33.24 13.49 -3.67
N ILE A 85 32.27 13.57 -4.59
CA ILE A 85 31.16 12.63 -4.65
C ILE A 85 31.65 11.26 -5.12
N ASP A 86 32.46 11.22 -6.18
CA ASP A 86 33.00 9.97 -6.75
C ASP A 86 33.91 9.21 -5.77
N ALA A 87 34.62 9.91 -4.87
CA ALA A 87 35.48 9.31 -3.86
C ALA A 87 34.71 8.62 -2.70
N ARG A 88 33.41 8.79 -2.61
CA ARG A 88 32.59 8.20 -1.54
C ARG A 88 32.30 6.73 -1.80
N GLN A 89 32.42 5.91 -0.76
CA GLN A 89 32.16 4.47 -0.84
C GLN A 89 30.66 4.12 -0.95
N ASP A 90 29.78 5.02 -0.51
CA ASP A 90 28.32 4.87 -0.55
C ASP A 90 27.73 5.21 -1.93
N VAL A 91 28.52 5.77 -2.85
CA VAL A 91 28.10 6.15 -4.19
C VAL A 91 28.38 5.01 -5.19
N LYS A 92 27.36 4.64 -5.95
CA LYS A 92 27.42 3.63 -7.03
C LYS A 92 27.80 4.26 -8.36
N SER A 93 27.23 5.41 -8.67
CA SER A 93 27.52 6.15 -9.90
C SER A 93 27.13 7.62 -9.77
N VAL A 94 27.86 8.47 -10.52
CA VAL A 94 27.59 9.91 -10.63
C VAL A 94 27.49 10.27 -12.10
N ARG A 95 26.44 10.99 -12.46
CA ARG A 95 26.24 11.53 -13.82
C ARG A 95 26.01 13.03 -13.73
N PHE A 96 26.82 13.78 -14.47
CA PHE A 96 26.63 15.22 -14.60
C PHE A 96 25.60 15.51 -15.72
N VAL A 97 24.67 16.40 -15.43
CA VAL A 97 23.68 16.94 -16.37
C VAL A 97 23.85 18.44 -16.40
N ASN A 98 24.28 18.97 -17.55
CA ASN A 98 24.43 20.42 -17.72
C ASN A 98 23.04 21.10 -17.88
N ARG A 99 23.05 22.43 -17.79
CA ARG A 99 21.83 23.24 -17.91
C ARG A 99 21.05 23.01 -19.21
N GLN A 100 21.78 22.85 -20.35
CA GLN A 100 21.13 22.63 -21.64
C GLN A 100 20.46 21.27 -21.73
N ASP A 101 21.13 20.23 -21.25
CA ASP A 101 20.57 18.87 -21.22
C ASP A 101 19.40 18.80 -20.26
N ALA A 102 19.50 19.41 -19.07
CA ALA A 102 18.41 19.50 -18.11
C ALA A 102 17.16 20.16 -18.72
N TYR A 103 17.35 21.28 -19.43
CA TYR A 103 16.26 21.94 -20.17
C TYR A 103 15.66 21.04 -21.24
N ASN A 104 16.49 20.43 -22.08
CA ASN A 104 16.04 19.56 -23.16
C ASN A 104 15.26 18.36 -22.64
N ASP A 105 15.71 17.72 -21.56
CA ASP A 105 15.05 16.59 -20.93
C ASP A 105 13.71 17.01 -20.31
N ALA A 106 13.66 18.19 -19.69
CA ALA A 106 12.43 18.72 -19.11
C ALA A 106 11.37 19.00 -20.19
N ILE A 107 11.77 19.68 -21.30
CA ILE A 107 10.84 20.00 -22.40
C ILE A 107 10.40 18.72 -23.15
N LYS A 108 11.27 17.72 -23.24
CA LYS A 108 10.90 16.43 -23.83
C LYS A 108 9.84 15.69 -23.01
N LYS A 109 9.93 15.76 -21.68
CA LYS A 109 8.97 15.14 -20.77
C LYS A 109 7.68 15.95 -20.61
N PHE A 110 7.80 17.27 -20.62
CA PHE A 110 6.74 18.24 -20.38
C PHE A 110 6.79 19.36 -21.40
N PRO A 111 6.27 19.15 -22.62
CA PRO A 111 6.34 20.14 -23.71
C PRO A 111 5.74 21.52 -23.38
N GLU A 112 4.77 21.54 -22.46
CA GLU A 112 4.09 22.74 -21.98
C GLU A 112 5.01 23.74 -21.26
N PHE A 113 6.15 23.29 -20.76
CA PHE A 113 7.12 24.19 -20.10
C PHE A 113 7.93 25.02 -21.08
N LYS A 114 7.90 24.71 -22.39
CA LYS A 114 8.68 25.40 -23.40
C LYS A 114 8.39 26.91 -23.48
N ASP A 115 7.11 27.26 -23.27
CA ASP A 115 6.64 28.64 -23.40
C ASP A 115 6.62 29.39 -22.05
N VAL A 116 6.85 28.67 -20.93
CA VAL A 116 6.70 29.21 -19.57
C VAL A 116 8.03 29.30 -18.84
N ALA A 117 9.00 28.42 -19.12
CA ALA A 117 10.26 28.33 -18.41
C ALA A 117 11.47 28.47 -19.36
N GLY A 118 12.34 29.42 -19.08
CA GLY A 118 13.61 29.56 -19.75
C GLY A 118 14.66 28.55 -19.28
N LYS A 119 15.81 28.49 -19.98
CA LYS A 119 16.92 27.58 -19.62
C LYS A 119 17.47 27.84 -18.21
N GLU A 120 17.41 29.07 -17.75
CA GLU A 120 17.84 29.51 -16.42
C GLU A 120 17.05 28.89 -15.30
N SER A 121 15.83 28.40 -15.57
CA SER A 121 15.01 27.68 -14.60
C SER A 121 15.49 26.27 -14.33
N PHE A 122 16.41 25.75 -15.16
CA PHE A 122 16.91 24.38 -15.07
C PHE A 122 18.42 24.39 -14.77
N PRO A 123 18.82 24.42 -13.48
CA PRO A 123 20.23 24.41 -13.11
C PRO A 123 20.91 23.09 -13.50
N ALA A 124 22.22 23.12 -13.67
CA ALA A 124 23.00 21.90 -13.82
C ALA A 124 22.94 21.09 -12.54
N SER A 125 23.08 19.77 -12.63
CA SER A 125 22.99 18.87 -11.48
C SER A 125 23.89 17.65 -11.63
N PHE A 126 24.23 17.04 -10.48
CA PHE A 126 24.70 15.67 -10.44
C PHE A 126 23.54 14.75 -10.09
N ILE A 127 23.37 13.71 -10.90
CA ILE A 127 22.48 12.59 -10.60
C ILE A 127 23.33 11.51 -9.99
N VAL A 128 23.09 11.23 -8.71
CA VAL A 128 23.88 10.32 -7.89
C VAL A 128 23.03 9.10 -7.53
N LYS A 129 23.53 7.93 -7.89
CA LYS A 129 22.95 6.65 -7.43
C LYS A 129 23.76 6.13 -6.26
N LEU A 130 23.11 5.85 -5.14
CA LEU A 130 23.74 5.28 -3.97
C LEU A 130 23.74 3.75 -4.02
N ASN A 131 24.71 3.12 -3.33
CA ASN A 131 24.73 1.67 -3.15
C ASN A 131 23.55 1.19 -2.30
N ASN A 132 23.21 1.96 -1.27
CA ASN A 132 22.03 1.73 -0.43
C ASN A 132 21.20 3.03 -0.36
N PRO A 133 20.04 3.09 -1.06
CA PRO A 133 19.17 4.25 -1.02
C PRO A 133 18.64 4.61 0.38
N GLU A 134 18.63 3.68 1.32
CA GLU A 134 18.17 3.96 2.68
C GLU A 134 19.13 4.82 3.50
N GLN A 135 20.40 4.90 3.07
CA GLN A 135 21.44 5.72 3.70
C GLN A 135 21.56 7.13 3.09
N HIS A 136 20.57 7.57 2.31
CA HIS A 136 20.58 8.88 1.65
C HIS A 136 20.75 10.05 2.60
N ALA A 137 20.23 9.96 3.84
CA ALA A 137 20.32 11.04 4.82
C ALA A 137 21.77 11.41 5.19
N GLU A 138 22.69 10.45 5.23
CA GLU A 138 24.10 10.69 5.46
C GLU A 138 24.76 11.38 4.26
N PHE A 139 24.39 10.96 3.06
CA PHE A 139 24.86 11.60 1.82
C PHE A 139 24.34 13.03 1.74
N ASP A 140 23.05 13.26 1.96
CA ASP A 140 22.41 14.58 1.91
C ASP A 140 23.04 15.54 2.94
N ALA A 141 23.23 15.08 4.17
CA ALA A 141 23.92 15.86 5.22
C ALA A 141 25.38 16.20 4.85
N ALA A 142 26.09 15.29 4.22
CA ALA A 142 27.48 15.51 3.79
C ALA A 142 27.62 16.46 2.61
N MET A 143 26.59 16.53 1.76
CA MET A 143 26.57 17.38 0.55
C MET A 143 25.92 18.75 0.82
N GLN A 144 25.04 18.84 1.81
CA GLN A 144 24.41 20.10 2.19
C GLN A 144 25.44 21.13 2.66
N GLY A 145 25.39 22.33 2.08
CA GLY A 145 26.31 23.41 2.41
C GLY A 145 27.70 23.31 1.77
N GLN A 146 27.96 22.31 0.91
CA GLN A 146 29.20 22.26 0.14
C GLN A 146 29.26 23.38 -0.90
N PRO A 147 30.45 23.97 -1.13
CA PRO A 147 30.62 24.97 -2.19
C PRO A 147 30.15 24.43 -3.54
N GLY A 148 29.28 25.18 -4.20
CA GLY A 148 28.72 24.79 -5.50
C GLY A 148 27.39 24.02 -5.44
N VAL A 149 26.96 23.57 -4.27
CA VAL A 149 25.65 22.93 -4.06
C VAL A 149 24.61 24.01 -3.77
N ARG A 150 23.53 24.03 -4.56
CA ARG A 150 22.36 24.89 -4.35
C ARG A 150 21.30 24.20 -3.50
N SER A 151 20.92 22.99 -3.86
CA SER A 151 19.93 22.18 -3.17
C SER A 151 20.09 20.70 -3.54
N ILE A 152 19.53 19.86 -2.70
CA ILE A 152 19.51 18.41 -2.92
C ILE A 152 18.05 17.99 -2.98
N LEU A 153 17.70 17.22 -4.01
CA LEU A 153 16.39 16.59 -4.15
C LEU A 153 16.58 15.08 -4.11
N ASN A 154 15.96 14.46 -3.17
CA ASN A 154 15.97 13.00 -3.05
C ASN A 154 14.62 12.44 -3.49
N GLU A 155 14.63 11.60 -4.51
CA GLU A 155 13.40 10.96 -4.99
C GLU A 155 12.82 10.00 -3.95
N LYS A 156 13.67 9.47 -3.06
CA LYS A 156 13.24 8.58 -1.98
C LYS A 156 12.24 9.25 -1.03
N ASP A 157 12.43 10.51 -0.70
CA ASP A 157 11.53 11.24 0.21
C ASP A 157 10.09 11.29 -0.34
N LEU A 158 9.94 11.42 -1.65
CA LEU A 158 8.64 11.40 -2.31
C LEU A 158 8.04 9.97 -2.27
N ILE A 159 8.87 8.98 -2.56
CA ILE A 159 8.48 7.57 -2.55
C ILE A 159 8.06 7.15 -1.14
N ASP A 160 8.84 7.48 -0.12
CA ASP A 160 8.52 7.15 1.29
C ASP A 160 7.20 7.80 1.75
N ARG A 161 6.91 9.03 1.32
CA ARG A 161 5.61 9.67 1.59
C ARG A 161 4.44 8.93 0.93
N LEU A 162 4.62 8.47 -0.30
CA LEU A 162 3.59 7.68 -1.00
C LEU A 162 3.36 6.34 -0.29
N PHE A 163 4.42 5.63 0.10
CA PHE A 163 4.30 4.39 0.85
C PHE A 163 3.69 4.59 2.24
N ALA A 164 4.02 5.68 2.93
CA ALA A 164 3.40 6.01 4.21
C ALA A 164 1.87 6.21 4.09
N VAL A 165 1.40 6.82 3.00
CA VAL A 165 -0.04 6.94 2.71
C VAL A 165 -0.67 5.57 2.45
N LEU A 166 -0.01 4.72 1.66
CA LEU A 166 -0.49 3.34 1.40
C LEU A 166 -0.54 2.51 2.68
N ASP A 167 0.47 2.62 3.54
CA ASP A 167 0.50 1.96 4.86
C ASP A 167 -0.62 2.48 5.78
N GLY A 168 -0.89 3.77 5.77
CA GLY A 168 -2.01 4.37 6.49
C GLY A 168 -3.36 3.81 6.01
N LEU A 169 -3.55 3.74 4.69
CA LEU A 169 -4.76 3.19 4.08
C LEU A 169 -4.94 1.69 4.41
N ARG A 170 -3.86 0.92 4.34
CA ARG A 170 -3.83 -0.49 4.75
C ARG A 170 -4.27 -0.66 6.20
N ASN A 171 -3.67 0.09 7.12
CA ASN A 171 -3.98 -0.02 8.55
C ASN A 171 -5.43 0.36 8.84
N ALA A 172 -5.96 1.38 8.16
CA ALA A 172 -7.37 1.74 8.25
C ALA A 172 -8.30 0.61 7.73
N ALA A 173 -7.96 0.01 6.59
CA ALA A 173 -8.72 -1.11 6.03
C ALA A 173 -8.73 -2.32 6.97
N PHE A 174 -7.59 -2.67 7.58
CA PHE A 174 -7.53 -3.75 8.57
C PHE A 174 -8.33 -3.44 9.84
N ALA A 175 -8.28 -2.20 10.34
CA ALA A 175 -9.08 -1.81 11.50
C ALA A 175 -10.59 -1.94 11.22
N VAL A 176 -11.04 -1.48 10.05
CA VAL A 176 -12.44 -1.61 9.63
C VAL A 176 -12.82 -3.09 9.47
N ALA A 177 -11.98 -3.90 8.83
CA ALA A 177 -12.22 -5.33 8.67
C ALA A 177 -12.34 -6.05 10.02
N LEU A 178 -11.51 -5.68 11.01
CA LEU A 178 -11.59 -6.24 12.36
C LEU A 178 -12.93 -5.90 13.06
N VAL A 179 -13.34 -4.63 12.99
CA VAL A 179 -14.63 -4.19 13.56
C VAL A 179 -15.78 -4.93 12.89
N GLN A 180 -15.75 -5.07 11.56
CA GLN A 180 -16.77 -5.82 10.82
C GLN A 180 -16.77 -7.31 11.15
N ALA A 181 -15.60 -7.93 11.35
CA ALA A 181 -15.52 -9.34 11.78
C ALA A 181 -16.20 -9.55 13.13
N VAL A 182 -15.98 -8.66 14.08
CA VAL A 182 -16.68 -8.69 15.38
C VAL A 182 -18.19 -8.53 15.19
N GLY A 183 -18.62 -7.58 14.36
CA GLY A 183 -20.03 -7.38 14.02
C GLY A 183 -20.66 -8.62 13.40
N ALA A 184 -19.96 -9.27 12.46
CA ALA A 184 -20.42 -10.52 11.84
C ALA A 184 -20.60 -11.65 12.87
N ILE A 185 -19.65 -11.81 13.81
CA ILE A 185 -19.76 -12.81 14.89
C ILE A 185 -21.00 -12.55 15.77
N LEU A 186 -21.24 -11.28 16.12
CA LEU A 186 -22.41 -10.90 16.92
C LEU A 186 -23.72 -11.15 16.17
N LEU A 187 -23.77 -10.86 14.86
CA LEU A 187 -24.93 -11.15 14.01
C LEU A 187 -25.20 -12.66 13.93
N ILE A 188 -24.16 -13.47 13.73
CA ILE A 188 -24.26 -14.93 13.71
C ILE A 188 -24.77 -15.46 15.06
N ALA A 189 -24.20 -14.97 16.16
CA ALA A 189 -24.63 -15.36 17.50
C ALA A 189 -26.10 -15.03 17.73
N ASN A 190 -26.54 -13.83 17.35
CA ASN A 190 -27.95 -13.42 17.46
C ASN A 190 -28.86 -14.30 16.59
N MET A 191 -28.47 -14.59 15.34
CA MET A 191 -29.23 -15.47 14.46
C MET A 191 -29.40 -16.85 15.03
N VAL A 192 -28.33 -17.46 15.55
CA VAL A 192 -28.37 -18.78 16.18
C VAL A 192 -29.31 -18.77 17.42
N GLN A 193 -29.28 -17.71 18.23
CA GLN A 193 -30.16 -17.56 19.37
C GLN A 193 -31.65 -17.47 18.97
N VAL A 194 -31.96 -16.60 17.99
CA VAL A 194 -33.34 -16.44 17.48
C VAL A 194 -33.85 -17.74 16.86
N ALA A 195 -33.05 -18.41 16.04
CA ALA A 195 -33.41 -19.68 15.42
C ALA A 195 -33.66 -20.79 16.48
N ALA A 196 -32.77 -20.88 17.47
CA ALA A 196 -32.93 -21.82 18.57
C ALA A 196 -34.20 -21.54 19.42
N TYR A 197 -34.51 -20.26 19.66
CA TYR A 197 -35.74 -19.87 20.39
C TYR A 197 -37.01 -20.19 19.60
N THR A 198 -37.02 -19.93 18.29
CA THR A 198 -38.18 -20.20 17.42
C THR A 198 -38.49 -21.69 17.32
N ARG A 199 -37.47 -22.55 17.38
CA ARG A 199 -37.57 -24.01 17.28
C ARG A 199 -37.41 -24.71 18.64
N ARG A 200 -37.63 -24.01 19.76
CA ARG A 200 -37.40 -24.52 21.12
C ARG A 200 -38.15 -25.82 21.43
N THR A 201 -39.37 -25.98 20.91
CA THR A 201 -40.19 -27.16 21.11
C THR A 201 -39.61 -28.37 20.37
N GLU A 202 -39.21 -28.22 19.13
CA GLU A 202 -38.58 -29.28 18.34
C GLU A 202 -37.24 -29.71 18.95
N ILE A 203 -36.42 -28.74 19.37
CA ILE A 203 -35.14 -28.97 20.04
C ILE A 203 -35.38 -29.69 21.41
N GLY A 204 -36.43 -29.31 22.12
CA GLY A 204 -36.82 -29.94 23.36
C GLY A 204 -37.15 -31.41 23.16
N ILE A 205 -37.96 -31.75 22.17
CA ILE A 205 -38.32 -33.14 21.82
C ILE A 205 -37.08 -33.95 21.43
N MET A 206 -36.21 -33.39 20.56
CA MET A 206 -34.97 -34.05 20.18
C MET A 206 -34.05 -34.36 21.36
N ARG A 207 -33.97 -33.46 22.34
CA ARG A 207 -33.19 -33.68 23.56
C ARG A 207 -33.80 -34.71 24.49
N LEU A 208 -35.10 -34.78 24.57
CA LEU A 208 -35.80 -35.82 25.34
C LEU A 208 -35.55 -37.22 24.76
N VAL A 209 -35.36 -37.34 23.44
CA VAL A 209 -35.05 -38.60 22.77
C VAL A 209 -33.53 -38.89 22.77
N GLY A 210 -32.71 -38.04 23.43
CA GLY A 210 -31.27 -38.27 23.63
C GLY A 210 -30.35 -37.56 22.67
N ALA A 211 -30.81 -36.57 21.89
CA ALA A 211 -29.93 -35.81 21.01
C ALA A 211 -28.98 -34.89 21.80
N SER A 212 -27.69 -34.93 21.43
CA SER A 212 -26.67 -34.06 22.03
C SER A 212 -26.86 -32.57 21.67
N ARG A 213 -26.30 -31.67 22.49
CA ARG A 213 -26.33 -30.21 22.23
C ARG A 213 -25.71 -29.86 20.86
N TRP A 214 -24.62 -30.51 20.51
CA TRP A 214 -23.97 -30.33 19.21
C TRP A 214 -24.88 -30.72 18.05
N TYR A 215 -25.59 -31.81 18.18
CA TYR A 215 -26.50 -32.29 17.14
C TYR A 215 -27.66 -31.33 16.86
N THR A 216 -28.17 -30.67 17.89
CA THR A 216 -29.26 -29.70 17.77
C THR A 216 -28.79 -28.31 17.29
N GLN A 217 -27.50 -28.00 17.43
CA GLN A 217 -26.91 -26.72 16.99
C GLN A 217 -26.28 -26.78 15.61
N LEU A 218 -25.88 -27.96 15.14
CA LEU A 218 -25.17 -28.16 13.88
C LEU A 218 -25.88 -27.57 12.63
N PRO A 219 -27.21 -27.71 12.47
CA PRO A 219 -27.90 -27.12 11.32
C PRO A 219 -27.78 -25.61 11.26
N PHE A 220 -27.86 -24.91 12.40
CA PHE A 220 -27.74 -23.45 12.47
C PHE A 220 -26.30 -22.96 12.16
N LEU A 221 -25.29 -23.72 12.63
CA LEU A 221 -23.90 -23.41 12.30
C LEU A 221 -23.62 -23.62 10.81
N LEU A 222 -24.16 -24.68 10.21
CA LEU A 222 -24.04 -24.93 8.77
C LEU A 222 -24.77 -23.85 7.94
N GLU A 223 -25.91 -23.37 8.39
CA GLU A 223 -26.65 -22.26 7.78
C GLU A 223 -25.81 -20.98 7.78
N ALA A 224 -25.20 -20.64 8.93
CA ALA A 224 -24.31 -19.49 9.07
C ALA A 224 -23.04 -19.61 8.20
N MET A 225 -22.43 -20.82 8.16
CA MET A 225 -21.23 -21.07 7.33
C MET A 225 -21.53 -20.95 5.84
N LEU A 226 -22.70 -21.46 5.38
CA LEU A 226 -23.10 -21.34 3.97
C LEU A 226 -23.41 -19.88 3.59
N ALA A 227 -24.08 -19.15 4.49
CA ALA A 227 -24.33 -17.72 4.26
C ALA A 227 -23.03 -16.88 4.21
N ALA A 228 -22.00 -17.32 4.93
CA ALA A 228 -20.68 -16.66 4.90
C ALA A 228 -19.83 -17.08 3.68
N ALA A 229 -20.12 -18.21 3.05
CA ALA A 229 -19.40 -18.73 1.87
C ALA A 229 -19.95 -18.25 0.53
N ILE A 230 -21.13 -17.63 0.52
CA ILE A 230 -21.77 -17.00 -0.66
C ILE A 230 -21.26 -15.56 -0.83
#